data_b289cd2be890ed2982faedb4e7a0f6ef
#
_entry.id   b289cd2be890ed2982faedb4e7a0f6ef
#
_cell.length_a   1.000
_cell.length_b   1.000
_cell.length_c   1.000
_cell.angle_alpha   90.00
_cell.angle_beta   90.00
_cell.angle_gamma   90.00
#
_symmetry.space_group_name_H-M   'P 1'
#
loop_
_entity.id
_entity.type
_entity.pdbx_description
1 polymer ?
#
loop_
_entity_poly.entity_id
_entity_poly.type
_entity_poly.pdbx_seq_one_letter_code
_entity_poly.pdbx_strand_id
1 'polypeptide(L)'
;KVIAYLQGKEIFIFDGFAGADPKYTKAFRIVNELASQNLFIHQLLRRPTAEQLKDFHEDYTIIAAPGFKCIPEIDGTRSEAAILVDYEAHEVVICGTQYAGEIKKSVFSVMNYVLPKQGVFPMHCSANIGKHGDSAVFFGLSGTGKTTLSADPNRMLIGDDEHGWADDSVFNFEGGCYAKCINLSPEGEPEIYNAIKFGALVENVVMDPDTREFDFDDDSLAVNSRVGYPVEYIPNAELSGMSPSVPKTVIFLTADA
;
A
#
# COMPACT_ATOMS: atom_id res chain seq x y z
N LYS A 1 7.85 -23.60 10.02
CA LYS A 1 8.97 -23.75 9.08
C LYS A 1 9.59 -22.38 8.79
N VAL A 2 8.82 -21.36 8.39
CA VAL A 2 9.32 -20.00 8.06
C VAL A 2 10.09 -19.40 9.23
N ILE A 3 9.56 -19.43 10.45
CA ILE A 3 10.25 -18.92 11.65
C ILE A 3 11.59 -19.67 11.88
N ALA A 4 11.62 -20.99 11.64
CA ALA A 4 12.86 -21.77 11.76
C ALA A 4 13.89 -21.39 10.67
N TYR A 5 13.42 -21.10 9.45
CA TYR A 5 14.24 -20.63 8.34
C TYR A 5 14.88 -19.26 8.64
N LEU A 6 14.18 -18.38 9.34
CA LEU A 6 14.68 -17.04 9.69
C LEU A 6 15.65 -17.03 10.86
N GLN A 7 15.84 -18.17 11.58
CA GLN A 7 16.77 -18.21 12.70
C GLN A 7 18.22 -17.93 12.25
N GLY A 8 18.87 -17.00 12.94
CA GLY A 8 20.23 -16.60 12.66
C GLY A 8 20.44 -15.71 11.42
N LYS A 9 19.36 -15.31 10.75
CA LYS A 9 19.40 -14.32 9.66
C LYS A 9 19.27 -12.90 10.19
N GLU A 10 19.82 -11.96 9.44
CA GLU A 10 19.47 -10.55 9.59
C GLU A 10 18.04 -10.34 9.13
N ILE A 11 17.26 -9.64 9.93
CA ILE A 11 15.87 -9.30 9.64
C ILE A 11 15.64 -7.81 9.87
N PHE A 12 14.66 -7.24 9.17
CA PHE A 12 14.28 -5.85 9.26
C PHE A 12 12.87 -5.77 9.82
N ILE A 13 12.67 -4.98 10.88
CA ILE A 13 11.37 -4.85 11.54
C ILE A 13 10.85 -3.43 11.34
N PHE A 14 9.59 -3.33 10.97
CA PHE A 14 8.83 -2.08 10.92
C PHE A 14 7.58 -2.22 11.79
N ASP A 15 7.41 -1.30 12.72
CA ASP A 15 6.20 -1.11 13.49
C ASP A 15 5.45 0.10 12.93
N GLY A 16 4.17 -0.06 12.62
CA GLY A 16 3.37 1.01 12.01
C GLY A 16 1.88 0.77 12.08
N PHE A 17 1.12 1.65 11.45
CA PHE A 17 -0.33 1.65 11.53
C PHE A 17 -0.99 1.60 10.15
N ALA A 18 -2.15 0.96 10.08
CA ALA A 18 -3.10 1.07 8.97
C ALA A 18 -4.41 1.69 9.47
N GLY A 19 -4.94 2.64 8.70
CA GLY A 19 -6.13 3.42 9.04
C GLY A 19 -5.79 4.76 9.68
N ALA A 20 -6.20 5.85 9.00
CA ALA A 20 -5.97 7.21 9.47
C ALA A 20 -6.91 7.62 10.61
N ASP A 21 -8.11 7.03 10.66
CA ASP A 21 -9.06 7.30 11.74
C ASP A 21 -8.62 6.56 13.02
N PRO A 22 -8.30 7.28 14.12
CA PRO A 22 -7.84 6.67 15.38
C PRO A 22 -8.81 5.65 15.97
N LYS A 23 -10.10 5.74 15.65
CA LYS A 23 -11.16 4.84 16.10
C LYS A 23 -11.02 3.43 15.49
N TYR A 24 -10.43 3.35 14.28
CA TYR A 24 -10.38 2.15 13.46
C TYR A 24 -8.96 1.74 13.08
N THR A 25 -7.96 2.51 13.52
CA THR A 25 -6.54 2.21 13.33
C THR A 25 -6.18 0.82 13.84
N LYS A 26 -5.33 0.11 13.10
CA LYS A 26 -4.73 -1.16 13.50
C LYS A 26 -3.22 -1.05 13.48
N ALA A 27 -2.58 -1.62 14.50
CA ALA A 27 -1.14 -1.68 14.63
C ALA A 27 -0.58 -2.95 13.98
N PHE A 28 0.45 -2.79 13.15
CA PHE A 28 1.10 -3.89 12.45
C PHE A 28 2.59 -3.92 12.76
N ARG A 29 3.09 -5.09 13.17
CA ARG A 29 4.52 -5.40 13.18
C ARG A 29 4.86 -6.19 11.94
N ILE A 30 5.80 -5.69 11.13
CA ILE A 30 6.19 -6.31 9.87
C ILE A 30 7.66 -6.73 9.95
N VAL A 31 7.88 -8.02 9.84
CA VAL A 31 9.20 -8.66 9.88
C VAL A 31 9.59 -9.05 8.46
N ASN A 32 10.65 -8.45 7.93
CA ASN A 32 11.10 -8.64 6.57
C ASN A 32 12.49 -9.28 6.53
N GLU A 33 12.68 -10.24 5.62
CA GLU A 33 14.00 -10.78 5.28
C GLU A 33 14.80 -9.79 4.41
N LEU A 34 14.13 -8.92 3.63
CA LEU A 34 14.78 -7.98 2.71
C LEU A 34 14.59 -6.52 3.16
N ALA A 35 15.69 -5.76 3.17
CA ALA A 35 15.67 -4.33 3.46
C ALA A 35 14.78 -3.52 2.51
N SER A 36 14.72 -3.91 1.23
CA SER A 36 13.87 -3.25 0.22
C SER A 36 12.39 -3.37 0.55
N GLN A 37 11.92 -4.54 1.01
CA GLN A 37 10.54 -4.73 1.46
C GLN A 37 10.25 -3.93 2.72
N ASN A 38 11.21 -3.80 3.63
CA ASN A 38 11.06 -2.98 4.81
C ASN A 38 10.98 -1.49 4.47
N LEU A 39 11.84 -1.00 3.56
CA LEU A 39 11.77 0.37 3.05
C LEU A 39 10.44 0.64 2.37
N PHE A 40 9.95 -0.28 1.52
CA PHE A 40 8.66 -0.17 0.88
C PHE A 40 7.53 0.03 1.89
N ILE A 41 7.45 -0.84 2.90
CA ILE A 41 6.35 -0.75 3.86
C ILE A 41 6.45 0.46 4.78
N HIS A 42 7.67 0.94 5.03
CA HIS A 42 7.91 2.18 5.75
C HIS A 42 7.38 3.41 5.00
N GLN A 43 7.31 3.36 3.67
CA GLN A 43 6.71 4.40 2.85
C GLN A 43 5.18 4.26 2.78
N LEU A 44 4.68 3.03 2.74
CA LEU A 44 3.27 2.75 2.49
C LEU A 44 2.39 2.83 3.74
N LEU A 45 2.83 2.30 4.87
CA LEU A 45 2.04 2.37 6.10
C LEU A 45 2.20 3.71 6.80
N ARG A 46 1.26 4.01 7.67
CA ARG A 46 1.32 5.19 8.53
C ARG A 46 2.42 5.00 9.57
N ARG A 47 3.39 5.90 9.54
CA ARG A 47 4.56 5.85 10.43
C ARG A 47 4.17 6.32 11.83
N PRO A 48 4.57 5.61 12.88
CA PRO A 48 4.34 6.03 14.25
C PRO A 48 5.24 7.22 14.61
N THR A 49 4.77 8.02 15.54
CA THR A 49 5.61 8.99 16.25
C THR A 49 6.52 8.27 17.25
N ALA A 50 7.59 8.94 17.69
CA ALA A 50 8.47 8.39 18.74
C ALA A 50 7.71 8.09 20.05
N GLU A 51 6.65 8.83 20.35
CA GLU A 51 5.81 8.59 21.52
C GLU A 51 4.96 7.32 21.37
N GLN A 52 4.35 7.12 20.20
CA GLN A 52 3.57 5.92 19.90
C GLN A 52 4.41 4.63 19.92
N LEU A 53 5.71 4.74 19.60
CA LEU A 53 6.61 3.57 19.64
C LEU A 53 6.94 3.12 21.06
N LYS A 54 6.84 3.97 22.09
CA LYS A 54 7.16 3.59 23.47
C LYS A 54 6.24 2.52 24.01
N ASP A 55 4.96 2.60 23.67
CA ASP A 55 3.91 1.69 24.13
C ASP A 55 3.28 0.94 22.93
N PHE A 56 4.09 0.66 21.90
CA PHE A 56 3.61 -0.03 20.72
C PHE A 56 3.29 -1.49 21.02
N HIS A 57 2.05 -1.87 20.73
CA HIS A 57 1.59 -3.26 20.73
C HIS A 57 0.89 -3.54 19.40
N GLU A 58 1.36 -4.54 18.70
CA GLU A 58 0.78 -4.96 17.43
C GLU A 58 -0.57 -5.64 17.60
N ASP A 59 -1.52 -5.28 16.74
CA ASP A 59 -2.76 -6.05 16.54
C ASP A 59 -2.51 -7.27 15.65
N TYR A 60 -1.57 -7.14 14.68
CA TYR A 60 -1.21 -8.17 13.72
C TYR A 60 0.30 -8.18 13.45
N THR A 61 0.85 -9.38 13.26
CA THR A 61 2.23 -9.56 12.78
C THR A 61 2.23 -10.09 11.35
N ILE A 62 3.03 -9.48 10.46
CA ILE A 62 3.26 -9.96 9.11
C ILE A 62 4.72 -10.38 8.99
N ILE A 63 4.97 -11.63 8.58
CA ILE A 63 6.32 -12.18 8.39
C ILE A 63 6.53 -12.41 6.89
N ALA A 64 7.45 -11.67 6.28
CA ALA A 64 7.82 -11.78 4.88
C ALA A 64 9.21 -12.43 4.74
N ALA A 65 9.23 -13.66 4.24
CA ALA A 65 10.41 -14.49 4.05
C ALA A 65 10.53 -14.94 2.58
N PRO A 66 10.88 -14.05 1.66
CA PRO A 66 10.91 -14.35 0.22
C PRO A 66 11.89 -15.48 -0.17
N GLY A 67 12.96 -15.68 0.59
CA GLY A 67 13.91 -16.75 0.35
C GLY A 67 13.45 -18.13 0.82
N PHE A 68 12.39 -18.24 1.64
CA PHE A 68 11.78 -19.52 1.98
C PHE A 68 10.83 -19.95 0.85
N LYS A 69 11.14 -21.05 0.20
CA LYS A 69 10.28 -21.63 -0.83
C LYS A 69 9.53 -22.84 -0.28
N CYS A 70 8.24 -22.86 -0.47
CA CYS A 70 7.40 -24.00 -0.14
C CYS A 70 7.68 -25.17 -1.07
N ILE A 71 7.53 -26.38 -0.55
CA ILE A 71 7.48 -27.61 -1.33
C ILE A 71 6.01 -28.05 -1.36
N PRO A 72 5.29 -27.88 -2.49
CA PRO A 72 3.84 -28.09 -2.56
C PRO A 72 3.36 -29.42 -1.98
N GLU A 73 4.08 -30.50 -2.27
CA GLU A 73 3.71 -31.87 -1.85
C GLU A 73 3.87 -32.09 -0.33
N ILE A 74 4.70 -31.26 0.33
CA ILE A 74 5.01 -31.36 1.77
C ILE A 74 4.23 -30.30 2.56
N ASP A 75 4.13 -29.10 2.00
CA ASP A 75 3.58 -27.92 2.68
C ASP A 75 2.08 -27.71 2.39
N GLY A 76 1.52 -28.46 1.43
CA GLY A 76 0.11 -28.34 1.03
C GLY A 76 -0.20 -27.02 0.31
N THR A 77 0.81 -26.36 -0.26
CA THR A 77 0.67 -25.12 -1.02
C THR A 77 0.46 -25.41 -2.51
N ARG A 78 0.00 -24.40 -3.28
CA ARG A 78 -0.19 -24.53 -4.73
C ARG A 78 1.09 -24.33 -5.53
N SER A 79 2.06 -23.63 -4.94
CA SER A 79 3.34 -23.27 -5.57
C SER A 79 4.43 -23.11 -4.51
N GLU A 80 5.64 -22.76 -4.94
CA GLU A 80 6.74 -22.38 -4.06
C GLU A 80 6.46 -21.11 -3.24
N ALA A 81 5.53 -20.25 -3.70
CA ALA A 81 5.09 -19.06 -2.98
C ALA A 81 3.78 -19.32 -2.25
N ALA A 82 3.63 -18.76 -1.06
CA ALA A 82 2.39 -18.80 -0.29
C ALA A 82 2.19 -17.53 0.53
N ILE A 83 0.93 -17.10 0.59
CA ILE A 83 0.45 -16.06 1.50
C ILE A 83 -0.61 -16.72 2.40
N LEU A 84 -0.30 -16.81 3.69
CA LEU A 84 -1.10 -17.49 4.69
C LEU A 84 -1.60 -16.46 5.69
N VAL A 85 -2.91 -16.35 5.85
CA VAL A 85 -3.52 -15.40 6.79
C VAL A 85 -4.24 -16.19 7.88
N ASP A 86 -3.82 -16.00 9.12
CA ASP A 86 -4.48 -16.53 10.30
C ASP A 86 -5.08 -15.37 11.12
N TYR A 87 -6.39 -15.22 11.00
CA TYR A 87 -7.10 -14.15 11.69
C TYR A 87 -7.28 -14.42 13.20
N GLU A 88 -7.20 -15.67 13.65
CA GLU A 88 -7.30 -16.03 15.08
C GLU A 88 -5.96 -15.84 15.78
N ALA A 89 -4.87 -16.24 15.12
CA ALA A 89 -3.51 -16.02 15.61
C ALA A 89 -3.02 -14.57 15.41
N HIS A 90 -3.77 -13.76 14.64
CA HIS A 90 -3.35 -12.40 14.24
C HIS A 90 -2.00 -12.38 13.52
N GLU A 91 -1.79 -13.36 12.64
CA GLU A 91 -0.52 -13.54 11.93
C GLU A 91 -0.73 -13.71 10.43
N VAL A 92 0.18 -13.12 9.64
CA VAL A 92 0.28 -13.35 8.19
C VAL A 92 1.69 -13.81 7.88
N VAL A 93 1.81 -14.88 7.10
CA VAL A 93 3.10 -15.39 6.63
C VAL A 93 3.13 -15.31 5.10
N ILE A 94 4.13 -14.61 4.57
CA ILE A 94 4.39 -14.45 3.13
C ILE A 94 5.73 -15.10 2.84
N CYS A 95 5.79 -16.04 1.91
CA CYS A 95 7.02 -16.71 1.54
C CYS A 95 7.10 -17.01 0.05
N GLY A 96 8.33 -17.22 -0.47
CA GLY A 96 8.59 -17.59 -1.85
C GLY A 96 8.35 -16.49 -2.88
N THR A 97 8.08 -15.26 -2.47
CA THR A 97 7.92 -14.09 -3.35
C THR A 97 8.65 -12.87 -2.83
N GLN A 98 9.33 -12.15 -3.71
CA GLN A 98 9.98 -10.88 -3.41
C GLN A 98 9.06 -9.68 -3.61
N TYR A 99 7.88 -9.87 -4.22
CA TYR A 99 6.94 -8.79 -4.52
C TYR A 99 6.42 -8.14 -3.24
N ALA A 100 6.87 -6.91 -2.97
CA ALA A 100 6.53 -6.17 -1.76
C ALA A 100 5.04 -5.83 -1.65
N GLY A 101 4.34 -5.75 -2.78
CA GLY A 101 2.90 -5.52 -2.83
C GLY A 101 2.07 -6.58 -2.08
N GLU A 102 2.59 -7.80 -1.86
CA GLU A 102 1.90 -8.82 -1.06
C GLU A 102 1.79 -8.41 0.42
N ILE A 103 2.77 -7.68 0.96
CA ILE A 103 2.69 -7.16 2.33
C ILE A 103 1.57 -6.12 2.42
N LYS A 104 1.53 -5.17 1.49
CA LYS A 104 0.47 -4.16 1.37
C LYS A 104 -0.91 -4.82 1.27
N LYS A 105 -1.07 -5.78 0.36
CA LYS A 105 -2.36 -6.46 0.14
C LYS A 105 -2.75 -7.37 1.31
N SER A 106 -1.80 -7.88 2.07
CA SER A 106 -2.08 -8.59 3.33
C SER A 106 -2.67 -7.67 4.39
N VAL A 107 -2.11 -6.47 4.57
CA VAL A 107 -2.70 -5.44 5.43
C VAL A 107 -4.12 -5.11 5.01
N PHE A 108 -4.34 -4.87 3.70
CA PHE A 108 -5.67 -4.62 3.16
C PHE A 108 -6.65 -5.77 3.42
N SER A 109 -6.20 -7.02 3.27
CA SER A 109 -7.02 -8.21 3.55
C SER A 109 -7.43 -8.27 5.04
N VAL A 110 -6.51 -7.96 5.95
CA VAL A 110 -6.83 -7.87 7.38
C VAL A 110 -7.86 -6.78 7.65
N MET A 111 -7.66 -5.57 7.10
CA MET A 111 -8.60 -4.45 7.27
C MET A 111 -9.99 -4.80 6.70
N ASN A 112 -10.06 -5.49 5.54
CA ASN A 112 -11.31 -5.98 4.95
C ASN A 112 -12.04 -7.00 5.83
N TYR A 113 -11.31 -7.77 6.62
CA TYR A 113 -11.90 -8.76 7.52
C TYR A 113 -12.39 -8.16 8.84
N VAL A 114 -11.62 -7.22 9.41
CA VAL A 114 -11.88 -6.71 10.77
C VAL A 114 -12.84 -5.52 10.78
N LEU A 115 -12.75 -4.61 9.81
CA LEU A 115 -13.50 -3.35 9.82
C LEU A 115 -15.02 -3.51 9.63
N PRO A 116 -15.53 -4.44 8.82
CA PRO A 116 -16.99 -4.64 8.71
C PRO A 116 -17.65 -5.01 10.04
N LYS A 117 -16.94 -5.71 10.92
CA LYS A 117 -17.41 -6.02 12.27
C LYS A 117 -17.54 -4.79 13.18
N GLN A 118 -16.92 -3.68 12.78
CA GLN A 118 -16.93 -2.39 13.47
C GLN A 118 -17.83 -1.36 12.76
N GLY A 119 -18.62 -1.78 11.76
CA GLY A 119 -19.52 -0.90 11.00
C GLY A 119 -18.83 -0.03 9.94
N VAL A 120 -17.58 -0.34 9.58
CA VAL A 120 -16.84 0.38 8.53
C VAL A 120 -16.86 -0.42 7.24
N PHE A 121 -17.10 0.24 6.12
CA PHE A 121 -17.03 -0.35 4.79
C PHE A 121 -15.63 -0.15 4.19
N PRO A 122 -14.79 -1.20 4.11
CA PRO A 122 -13.49 -1.13 3.46
C PRO A 122 -13.65 -1.11 1.95
N MET A 123 -12.88 -0.26 1.27
CA MET A 123 -13.00 0.00 -0.16
C MET A 123 -11.65 -0.03 -0.86
N HIS A 124 -11.60 -0.69 -2.03
CA HIS A 124 -10.50 -0.56 -2.97
C HIS A 124 -10.85 0.58 -3.95
N CYS A 125 -10.56 1.78 -3.56
CA CYS A 125 -10.87 3.01 -4.29
C CYS A 125 -9.85 4.10 -3.97
N SER A 126 -9.72 5.10 -4.82
CA SER A 126 -9.09 6.37 -4.44
C SER A 126 -10.12 7.35 -3.90
N ALA A 127 -9.68 8.36 -3.14
CA ALA A 127 -10.55 9.35 -2.54
C ALA A 127 -9.90 10.73 -2.49
N ASN A 128 -10.73 11.78 -2.64
CA ASN A 128 -10.30 13.16 -2.53
C ASN A 128 -11.36 14.08 -1.89
N ILE A 129 -10.94 15.28 -1.50
CA ILE A 129 -11.78 16.31 -0.88
C ILE A 129 -11.79 17.56 -1.75
N GLY A 130 -12.98 18.08 -2.08
CA GLY A 130 -13.16 19.34 -2.75
C GLY A 130 -13.04 20.54 -1.80
N LYS A 131 -12.91 21.71 -2.38
CA LYS A 131 -12.76 23.01 -1.65
C LYS A 131 -13.88 23.35 -0.66
N HIS A 132 -15.01 22.67 -0.74
CA HIS A 132 -16.15 22.84 0.16
C HIS A 132 -16.25 21.73 1.22
N GLY A 133 -15.22 20.88 1.35
CA GLY A 133 -15.20 19.75 2.28
C GLY A 133 -16.03 18.54 1.79
N ASP A 134 -16.47 18.57 0.54
CA ASP A 134 -17.14 17.44 -0.11
C ASP A 134 -16.12 16.38 -0.51
N SER A 135 -16.35 15.13 -0.16
CA SER A 135 -15.51 14.02 -0.57
C SER A 135 -16.09 13.24 -1.73
N ALA A 136 -15.19 12.70 -2.57
CA ALA A 136 -15.52 11.80 -3.65
C ALA A 136 -14.67 10.54 -3.56
N VAL A 137 -15.24 9.39 -3.93
CA VAL A 137 -14.57 8.10 -4.02
C VAL A 137 -14.65 7.56 -5.44
N PHE A 138 -13.54 6.95 -5.91
CA PHE A 138 -13.37 6.50 -7.29
C PHE A 138 -13.08 5.00 -7.29
N PHE A 139 -14.03 4.21 -7.74
CA PHE A 139 -13.87 2.77 -7.94
C PHE A 139 -13.49 2.46 -9.38
N GLY A 140 -12.74 1.40 -9.59
CA GLY A 140 -12.37 0.91 -10.92
C GLY A 140 -11.24 -0.11 -10.83
N LEU A 141 -11.04 -0.86 -11.89
CA LEU A 141 -9.93 -1.80 -12.01
C LEU A 141 -8.59 -1.07 -12.11
N SER A 142 -7.50 -1.82 -11.96
CA SER A 142 -6.15 -1.27 -12.17
C SER A 142 -6.03 -0.74 -13.61
N GLY A 143 -5.50 0.47 -13.77
CA GLY A 143 -5.32 1.10 -15.09
C GLY A 143 -6.56 1.83 -15.63
N THR A 144 -7.66 1.93 -14.90
CA THR A 144 -8.86 2.68 -15.32
C THR A 144 -8.78 4.19 -15.05
N GLY A 145 -7.66 4.67 -14.51
CA GLY A 145 -7.46 6.11 -14.23
C GLY A 145 -7.92 6.58 -12.85
N LYS A 146 -8.14 5.67 -11.88
CA LYS A 146 -8.52 6.07 -10.50
C LYS A 146 -7.57 7.11 -9.91
N THR A 147 -6.27 6.80 -9.92
CA THR A 147 -5.23 7.68 -9.36
C THR A 147 -5.17 8.99 -10.10
N THR A 148 -5.15 8.96 -11.43
CA THR A 148 -5.10 10.15 -12.29
C THR A 148 -6.27 11.10 -12.04
N LEU A 149 -7.51 10.57 -11.96
CA LEU A 149 -8.69 11.39 -11.73
C LEU A 149 -8.83 11.90 -10.30
N SER A 150 -8.36 11.12 -9.31
CA SER A 150 -8.42 11.54 -7.91
C SER A 150 -7.35 12.56 -7.54
N ALA A 151 -6.24 12.61 -8.30
CA ALA A 151 -5.12 13.56 -8.12
C ALA A 151 -5.36 14.93 -8.78
N ASP A 152 -6.63 15.33 -9.01
CA ASP A 152 -7.00 16.65 -9.52
C ASP A 152 -6.35 17.76 -8.66
N PRO A 153 -5.59 18.72 -9.26
CA PRO A 153 -4.88 19.75 -8.52
C PRO A 153 -5.80 20.73 -7.75
N ASN A 154 -7.11 20.75 -8.07
CA ASN A 154 -8.10 21.56 -7.37
C ASN A 154 -8.79 20.84 -6.21
N ARG A 155 -8.42 19.58 -5.94
CA ARG A 155 -8.94 18.77 -4.84
C ARG A 155 -7.78 18.19 -4.04
N MET A 156 -7.97 17.98 -2.75
CA MET A 156 -6.94 17.37 -1.89
C MET A 156 -7.05 15.85 -1.94
N LEU A 157 -5.98 15.16 -2.29
CA LEU A 157 -5.92 13.71 -2.32
C LEU A 157 -5.91 13.15 -0.89
N ILE A 158 -6.87 12.27 -0.55
CA ILE A 158 -6.86 11.50 0.71
C ILE A 158 -5.95 10.28 0.56
N GLY A 159 -6.08 9.58 -0.57
CA GLY A 159 -5.27 8.43 -0.94
C GLY A 159 -5.67 7.86 -2.30
N ASP A 160 -4.81 6.99 -2.85
CA ASP A 160 -4.95 6.51 -4.23
C ASP A 160 -5.56 5.11 -4.36
N ASP A 161 -5.63 4.30 -3.26
CA ASP A 161 -5.95 2.87 -3.43
C ASP A 161 -6.88 2.25 -2.37
N GLU A 162 -6.69 2.50 -1.07
CA GLU A 162 -7.34 1.72 -0.01
C GLU A 162 -7.93 2.61 1.10
N HIS A 163 -9.25 2.55 1.29
CA HIS A 163 -9.97 3.42 2.23
C HIS A 163 -11.02 2.68 3.04
N GLY A 164 -11.36 3.24 4.22
CA GLY A 164 -12.52 2.90 5.01
C GLY A 164 -13.58 3.99 4.93
N TRP A 165 -14.84 3.59 4.77
CA TRP A 165 -15.99 4.46 4.88
C TRP A 165 -16.72 4.17 6.20
N ALA A 166 -16.59 5.08 7.15
CA ALA A 166 -17.26 5.07 8.44
C ALA A 166 -18.54 5.92 8.41
N ASP A 167 -19.26 5.99 9.52
CA ASP A 167 -20.54 6.73 9.61
C ASP A 167 -20.38 8.24 9.35
N ASP A 168 -19.20 8.81 9.63
CA ASP A 168 -18.93 10.24 9.61
C ASP A 168 -17.70 10.65 8.79
N SER A 169 -16.95 9.69 8.25
CA SER A 169 -15.70 9.96 7.54
C SER A 169 -15.40 8.94 6.43
N VAL A 170 -14.49 9.33 5.53
CA VAL A 170 -13.68 8.41 4.72
C VAL A 170 -12.24 8.58 5.15
N PHE A 171 -11.52 7.49 5.36
CA PHE A 171 -10.13 7.53 5.81
C PHE A 171 -9.26 6.57 5.02
N ASN A 172 -8.03 7.01 4.73
CA ASN A 172 -7.01 6.21 4.07
C ASN A 172 -6.46 5.15 5.03
N PHE A 173 -6.22 3.93 4.55
CA PHE A 173 -5.50 2.92 5.33
C PHE A 173 -4.01 3.19 5.35
N GLU A 174 -3.49 3.85 4.33
CA GLU A 174 -2.07 4.00 4.06
C GLU A 174 -1.55 5.39 4.41
N GLY A 175 -0.23 5.50 4.51
CA GLY A 175 0.53 6.76 4.62
C GLY A 175 1.33 7.07 3.36
N GLY A 176 1.18 6.29 2.31
CA GLY A 176 1.87 6.44 1.04
C GLY A 176 1.04 6.00 -0.13
N CYS A 177 1.64 6.03 -1.31
CA CYS A 177 1.05 5.64 -2.59
C CYS A 177 1.89 4.55 -3.26
N TYR A 178 1.26 3.71 -4.08
CA TYR A 178 1.93 2.65 -4.84
C TYR A 178 1.39 2.61 -6.27
N ALA A 179 2.03 3.39 -7.14
CA ALA A 179 1.57 3.62 -8.50
C ALA A 179 2.25 2.72 -9.53
N LYS A 180 1.61 2.52 -10.69
CA LYS A 180 2.23 1.91 -11.87
C LYS A 180 3.19 2.90 -12.53
N CYS A 181 4.29 2.36 -13.11
CA CYS A 181 5.27 3.16 -13.83
C CYS A 181 5.31 2.86 -15.33
N ILE A 182 4.66 1.79 -15.80
CA ILE A 182 4.68 1.50 -17.24
C ILE A 182 4.02 2.65 -18.03
N ASN A 183 4.72 3.14 -19.06
CA ASN A 183 4.34 4.30 -19.87
C ASN A 183 4.16 5.61 -19.06
N LEU A 184 4.80 5.72 -17.89
CA LEU A 184 4.72 6.92 -17.07
C LEU A 184 5.43 8.08 -17.75
N SER A 185 4.73 9.20 -17.90
CA SER A 185 5.30 10.42 -18.48
C SER A 185 4.96 11.65 -17.63
N PRO A 186 5.81 12.70 -17.66
CA PRO A 186 5.55 13.95 -16.94
C PRO A 186 4.31 14.70 -17.47
N GLU A 187 3.90 14.45 -18.71
CA GLU A 187 2.70 15.04 -19.32
C GLU A 187 1.43 14.30 -18.93
N GLY A 188 1.51 12.97 -18.82
CA GLY A 188 0.36 12.12 -18.53
C GLY A 188 -0.01 12.08 -17.04
N GLU A 189 0.99 11.90 -16.18
CA GLU A 189 0.81 11.75 -14.72
C GLU A 189 1.87 12.52 -13.95
N PRO A 190 1.84 13.87 -14.01
CA PRO A 190 2.89 14.73 -13.46
C PRO A 190 3.09 14.57 -11.94
N GLU A 191 2.04 14.30 -11.18
CA GLU A 191 2.13 14.11 -9.74
C GLU A 191 2.93 12.85 -9.39
N ILE A 192 2.68 11.74 -10.08
CA ILE A 192 3.39 10.47 -9.87
C ILE A 192 4.84 10.61 -10.34
N TYR A 193 5.04 11.19 -11.54
CA TYR A 193 6.38 11.39 -12.09
C TYR A 193 7.26 12.24 -11.16
N ASN A 194 6.74 13.35 -10.64
CA ASN A 194 7.46 14.23 -9.72
C ASN A 194 7.63 13.64 -8.30
N ALA A 195 6.88 12.61 -7.94
CA ALA A 195 7.06 11.88 -6.69
C ALA A 195 8.24 10.89 -6.75
N ILE A 196 8.78 10.60 -7.95
CA ILE A 196 9.97 9.77 -8.13
C ILE A 196 11.22 10.59 -7.83
N LYS A 197 11.58 10.65 -6.57
CA LYS A 197 12.74 11.39 -6.06
C LYS A 197 13.38 10.62 -4.91
N PHE A 198 14.48 11.14 -4.37
CA PHE A 198 15.16 10.51 -3.23
C PHE A 198 14.17 10.15 -2.11
N GLY A 199 14.17 8.87 -1.70
CA GLY A 199 13.24 8.30 -0.74
C GLY A 199 12.09 7.50 -1.36
N ALA A 200 11.79 7.65 -2.66
CA ALA A 200 10.88 6.74 -3.36
C ALA A 200 11.56 5.41 -3.69
N LEU A 201 10.78 4.33 -3.73
CA LEU A 201 11.25 3.00 -4.12
C LEU A 201 10.64 2.62 -5.47
N VAL A 202 11.49 2.44 -6.47
CA VAL A 202 11.10 2.00 -7.81
C VAL A 202 11.35 0.49 -7.93
N GLU A 203 10.38 -0.25 -8.45
CA GLU A 203 10.45 -1.70 -8.63
C GLU A 203 10.20 -2.08 -10.09
N ASN A 204 11.02 -3.00 -10.61
CA ASN A 204 10.90 -3.55 -11.96
C ASN A 204 10.94 -2.50 -13.09
N VAL A 205 11.63 -1.40 -12.89
CA VAL A 205 11.87 -0.38 -13.92
C VAL A 205 13.31 -0.51 -14.40
N VAL A 206 13.51 -0.50 -15.70
CA VAL A 206 14.85 -0.48 -16.31
C VAL A 206 15.50 0.88 -16.03
N MET A 207 16.74 0.85 -15.61
CA MET A 207 17.52 2.05 -15.34
C MET A 207 18.83 1.97 -16.09
N ASP A 208 19.19 3.02 -16.83
CA ASP A 208 20.49 3.12 -17.43
C ASP A 208 21.58 3.19 -16.33
N PRO A 209 22.60 2.31 -16.35
CA PRO A 209 23.59 2.24 -15.28
C PRO A 209 24.55 3.44 -15.24
N ASP A 210 24.71 4.15 -16.34
CA ASP A 210 25.64 5.29 -16.47
C ASP A 210 24.96 6.61 -16.14
N THR A 211 23.79 6.86 -16.73
CA THR A 211 23.02 8.12 -16.55
C THR A 211 22.13 8.09 -15.32
N ARG A 212 21.74 6.90 -14.83
CA ARG A 212 20.76 6.66 -13.76
C ARG A 212 19.34 7.10 -14.14
N GLU A 213 19.07 7.28 -15.43
CA GLU A 213 17.74 7.56 -15.92
C GLU A 213 16.89 6.30 -16.02
N PHE A 214 15.61 6.41 -15.69
CA PHE A 214 14.64 5.32 -15.79
C PHE A 214 14.02 5.29 -17.18
N ASP A 215 13.85 4.08 -17.72
CA ASP A 215 13.06 3.82 -18.91
C ASP A 215 11.72 3.20 -18.48
N PHE A 216 10.67 4.01 -18.50
CA PHE A 216 9.33 3.59 -18.11
C PHE A 216 8.56 2.89 -19.25
N ASP A 217 9.09 2.90 -20.46
CA ASP A 217 8.50 2.22 -21.62
C ASP A 217 9.04 0.80 -21.78
N ASP A 218 10.17 0.48 -21.15
CA ASP A 218 10.81 -0.84 -21.19
C ASP A 218 10.14 -1.80 -20.18
N ASP A 219 9.45 -2.81 -20.73
CA ASP A 219 8.79 -3.88 -19.96
C ASP A 219 9.59 -5.18 -19.87
N SER A 220 10.87 -5.16 -20.28
CA SER A 220 11.73 -6.36 -20.35
C SER A 220 11.96 -7.03 -18.98
N LEU A 221 11.89 -6.29 -17.88
CA LEU A 221 11.95 -6.84 -16.52
C LEU A 221 10.58 -7.36 -16.07
N ALA A 222 9.54 -6.55 -16.21
CA ALA A 222 8.16 -6.92 -15.95
C ALA A 222 7.21 -5.80 -16.37
N VAL A 223 6.05 -6.16 -16.94
CA VAL A 223 4.93 -5.20 -17.19
C VAL A 223 4.45 -4.55 -15.87
N ASN A 224 4.62 -5.24 -14.73
CA ASN A 224 4.25 -4.74 -13.41
C ASN A 224 5.39 -3.92 -12.77
N SER A 225 5.78 -2.84 -13.44
CA SER A 225 6.67 -1.83 -12.87
C SER A 225 5.91 -0.89 -11.95
N ARG A 226 6.52 -0.52 -10.81
CA ARG A 226 5.87 0.24 -9.75
C ARG A 226 6.79 1.25 -9.10
N VAL A 227 6.20 2.27 -8.47
CA VAL A 227 6.86 3.14 -7.51
C VAL A 227 6.06 3.27 -6.22
N GLY A 228 6.73 3.07 -5.08
CA GLY A 228 6.21 3.39 -3.75
C GLY A 228 6.82 4.70 -3.26
N TYR A 229 5.98 5.58 -2.71
CA TYR A 229 6.41 6.86 -2.15
C TYR A 229 5.46 7.33 -1.04
N PRO A 230 5.96 8.14 -0.09
CA PRO A 230 5.12 8.72 0.95
C PRO A 230 4.07 9.68 0.36
N VAL A 231 2.87 9.72 0.93
CA VAL A 231 1.77 10.58 0.42
C VAL A 231 2.13 12.07 0.42
N GLU A 232 2.99 12.51 1.33
CA GLU A 232 3.49 13.88 1.40
C GLU A 232 4.35 14.31 0.19
N TYR A 233 4.66 13.39 -0.73
CA TYR A 233 5.30 13.74 -2.00
C TYR A 233 4.31 14.30 -3.03
N ILE A 234 3.01 14.13 -2.80
CA ILE A 234 1.94 14.74 -3.60
C ILE A 234 1.62 16.12 -3.01
N PRO A 235 1.77 17.22 -3.79
CA PRO A 235 1.67 18.60 -3.26
C PRO A 235 0.31 18.94 -2.64
N ASN A 236 -0.76 18.36 -3.14
CA ASN A 236 -2.14 18.57 -2.68
C ASN A 236 -2.71 17.39 -1.87
N ALA A 237 -1.85 16.63 -1.19
CA ALA A 237 -2.31 15.55 -0.32
C ALA A 237 -2.92 16.08 0.98
N GLU A 238 -4.02 15.44 1.43
CA GLU A 238 -4.58 15.64 2.77
C GLU A 238 -3.83 14.76 3.77
N LEU A 239 -2.87 15.35 4.47
CA LEU A 239 -1.92 14.61 5.32
C LEU A 239 -2.55 13.94 6.54
N SER A 240 -3.72 14.40 6.99
CA SER A 240 -4.48 13.67 8.02
C SER A 240 -4.92 12.29 7.51
N GLY A 241 -5.09 12.14 6.20
CA GLY A 241 -5.61 10.94 5.56
C GLY A 241 -7.10 10.75 5.78
N MET A 242 -7.84 11.80 6.15
CA MET A 242 -9.26 11.71 6.48
C MET A 242 -10.08 12.78 5.77
N SER A 243 -11.32 12.42 5.40
CA SER A 243 -12.36 13.38 5.02
C SER A 243 -13.16 13.81 6.25
N PRO A 244 -13.59 15.08 6.32
CA PRO A 244 -14.47 15.55 7.40
C PRO A 244 -15.93 15.09 7.25
N SER A 245 -16.27 14.33 6.22
CA SER A 245 -17.63 13.89 5.91
C SER A 245 -17.65 12.61 5.08
N VAL A 246 -18.79 11.95 5.06
CA VAL A 246 -19.09 10.84 4.15
C VAL A 246 -19.04 11.28 2.68
N PRO A 247 -18.75 10.38 1.72
CA PRO A 247 -18.69 10.74 0.31
C PRO A 247 -20.04 11.27 -0.20
N LYS A 248 -19.97 12.38 -0.89
CA LYS A 248 -21.14 12.93 -1.62
C LYS A 248 -21.19 12.44 -3.06
N THR A 249 -20.06 11.95 -3.58
CA THR A 249 -19.95 11.48 -4.96
C THR A 249 -19.25 10.15 -4.98
N VAL A 250 -19.86 9.18 -5.68
CA VAL A 250 -19.28 7.87 -5.94
C VAL A 250 -19.15 7.71 -7.45
N ILE A 251 -17.93 7.46 -7.92
CA ILE A 251 -17.60 7.34 -9.34
C ILE A 251 -17.15 5.93 -9.62
N PHE A 252 -17.73 5.28 -10.63
CA PHE A 252 -17.30 3.99 -11.13
C PHE A 252 -16.63 4.18 -12.50
N LEU A 253 -15.36 3.81 -12.58
CA LEU A 253 -14.57 3.86 -13.80
C LEU A 253 -14.60 2.48 -14.45
N THR A 254 -15.20 2.40 -15.62
CA THR A 254 -15.29 1.17 -16.42
C THR A 254 -14.58 1.40 -17.75
N ALA A 255 -13.94 0.35 -18.28
CA ALA A 255 -13.50 0.36 -19.66
C ALA A 255 -14.72 0.07 -20.54
N ASP A 256 -14.90 0.85 -21.62
CA ASP A 256 -15.85 0.51 -22.66
C ASP A 256 -15.37 -0.77 -23.36
N ALA A 257 -16.30 -1.71 -23.55
CA ALA A 257 -16.04 -2.98 -24.24
C ALA A 257 -16.17 -2.82 -25.76
#